data_1025bc5b5190dc5079c809e4e1fed48a
#
_entry.id   1025bc5b5190dc5079c809e4e1fed48a
#
_cell.length_a   1.000
_cell.length_b   1.000
_cell.length_c   1.000
_cell.angle_alpha   90.00
_cell.angle_beta   90.00
_cell.angle_gamma   90.00
#
_symmetry.space_group_name_H-M   'P 1'
#
loop_
_entity.id
_entity.type
_entity.pdbx_description
1 polymer ?
#
loop_
_entity_poly.entity_id
_entity_poly.type
_entity_poly.pdbx_seq_one_letter_code
_entity_poly.pdbx_strand_id
1 'polypeptide(L)'
;QYYGCNAVPGGGLYVLSDPFGENPQLRNLLENSVVEKGRLKGRKLDSGTFLSPELSFDGKTILFAYTQAKAWAKYQGKTAYEWSPEYSYHIFRCNADGTGLVQLTDGSWNDFDPCFLPNGRIAFISERRGGYLRCGRHCPVYTLHSMADDGSDIIRLSHHETHEWHPSVANDGMLVYTRWDYIDRDTNIAHHMWSCFPDGRDPRSYHGNYPQRRESRPW
;
A
#
# COMPACT_ATOMS: atom_id res chain seq x y z
N GLN A 1 -12.68 -2.43 -1.99
CA GLN A 1 -11.68 -3.37 -2.49
C GLN A 1 -10.88 -3.86 -1.30
N TYR A 2 -10.68 -5.17 -1.23
CA TYR A 2 -10.15 -5.81 -0.03
C TYR A 2 -8.92 -6.57 -0.45
N TYR A 3 -7.78 -5.97 -0.24
CA TYR A 3 -6.52 -6.36 -0.85
C TYR A 3 -6.15 -7.83 -0.57
N GLY A 4 -6.11 -8.26 0.67
CA GLY A 4 -5.70 -9.63 0.99
C GLY A 4 -6.59 -10.71 0.38
N CYS A 5 -7.90 -10.53 0.41
CA CYS A 5 -8.85 -11.52 -0.13
C CYS A 5 -9.00 -11.49 -1.66
N ASN A 6 -8.52 -10.46 -2.31
CA ASN A 6 -8.51 -10.32 -3.77
C ASN A 6 -7.12 -10.59 -4.38
N ALA A 7 -6.19 -11.08 -3.58
CA ALA A 7 -4.85 -11.39 -4.07
C ALA A 7 -4.89 -12.50 -5.13
N VAL A 8 -4.23 -12.26 -6.25
CA VAL A 8 -4.05 -13.24 -7.33
C VAL A 8 -2.59 -13.68 -7.30
N PRO A 9 -2.30 -14.88 -6.86
CA PRO A 9 -0.93 -15.38 -6.74
C PRO A 9 -0.27 -15.57 -8.11
N GLY A 10 1.07 -15.68 -8.10
CA GLY A 10 1.88 -15.88 -9.32
C GLY A 10 2.45 -14.57 -9.89
N GLY A 11 2.34 -13.46 -9.17
CA GLY A 11 3.01 -12.22 -9.51
C GLY A 11 4.52 -12.25 -9.22
N GLY A 12 5.22 -11.18 -9.60
CA GLY A 12 6.64 -10.97 -9.34
C GLY A 12 7.00 -9.50 -9.41
N LEU A 13 8.18 -9.18 -8.95
CA LEU A 13 8.79 -7.86 -9.12
C LEU A 13 9.76 -7.91 -10.29
N TYR A 14 9.50 -7.11 -11.34
CA TYR A 14 10.26 -7.17 -12.59
C TYR A 14 10.90 -5.84 -12.92
N VAL A 15 12.04 -5.90 -13.58
CA VAL A 15 12.69 -4.76 -14.22
C VAL A 15 12.63 -4.95 -15.74
N LEU A 16 12.12 -3.94 -16.42
CA LEU A 16 12.16 -3.84 -17.86
C LEU A 16 13.34 -2.93 -18.28
N SER A 17 14.37 -3.51 -18.87
CA SER A 17 15.53 -2.78 -19.39
C SER A 17 15.27 -2.41 -20.85
N ASP A 18 15.77 -1.24 -21.25
CA ASP A 18 15.63 -0.70 -22.61
C ASP A 18 14.15 -0.71 -23.13
N PRO A 19 13.21 -0.11 -22.36
CA PRO A 19 11.77 -0.23 -22.65
C PRO A 19 11.35 0.39 -23.98
N PHE A 20 12.18 1.25 -24.57
CA PHE A 20 11.94 1.92 -25.86
C PHE A 20 12.89 1.48 -26.98
N GLY A 21 13.79 0.52 -26.69
CA GLY A 21 14.71 -0.02 -27.65
C GLY A 21 14.10 -1.13 -28.52
N GLU A 22 14.92 -1.66 -29.43
CA GLU A 22 14.50 -2.74 -30.35
C GLU A 22 14.31 -4.09 -29.64
N ASN A 23 15.00 -4.32 -28.51
CA ASN A 23 14.98 -5.59 -27.78
C ASN A 23 14.82 -5.39 -26.26
N PRO A 24 13.65 -4.94 -25.77
CA PRO A 24 13.44 -4.76 -24.34
C PRO A 24 13.58 -6.10 -23.60
N GLN A 25 14.27 -6.08 -22.47
CA GLN A 25 14.53 -7.27 -21.64
C GLN A 25 13.77 -7.19 -20.33
N LEU A 26 12.97 -8.21 -20.03
CA LEU A 26 12.26 -8.36 -18.77
C LEU A 26 13.00 -9.34 -17.86
N ARG A 27 13.37 -8.88 -16.67
CA ARG A 27 14.06 -9.71 -15.66
C ARG A 27 13.26 -9.73 -14.35
N ASN A 28 13.05 -10.91 -13.78
CA ASN A 28 12.54 -11.03 -12.42
C ASN A 28 13.63 -10.58 -11.44
N LEU A 29 13.35 -9.50 -10.72
CA LEU A 29 14.32 -8.87 -9.80
C LEU A 29 14.68 -9.78 -8.63
N LEU A 30 13.71 -10.55 -8.13
CA LEU A 30 13.84 -11.36 -6.93
C LEU A 30 14.09 -12.85 -7.19
N GLU A 31 14.38 -13.26 -8.42
CA GLU A 31 14.54 -14.66 -8.80
C GLU A 31 15.53 -15.43 -7.90
N ASN A 32 16.64 -14.80 -7.55
CA ASN A 32 17.69 -15.38 -6.72
C ASN A 32 17.71 -14.87 -5.28
N SER A 33 16.74 -14.01 -4.90
CA SER A 33 16.72 -13.36 -3.60
C SER A 33 15.98 -14.21 -2.56
N VAL A 34 16.49 -14.19 -1.34
CA VAL A 34 15.84 -14.74 -0.16
C VAL A 34 15.63 -13.63 0.87
N VAL A 35 14.55 -13.73 1.64
CA VAL A 35 14.27 -12.76 2.70
C VAL A 35 15.32 -12.91 3.82
N GLU A 36 16.00 -11.82 4.14
CA GLU A 36 17.11 -11.82 5.12
C GLU A 36 16.63 -11.54 6.55
N LYS A 37 15.49 -10.83 6.71
CA LYS A 37 14.88 -10.48 8.01
C LYS A 37 13.36 -10.61 7.97
N GLY A 38 12.76 -10.76 9.16
CA GLY A 38 11.32 -10.86 9.35
C GLY A 38 10.82 -12.30 9.40
N ARG A 39 9.51 -12.47 9.43
CA ARG A 39 8.85 -13.78 9.54
C ARG A 39 9.20 -14.74 8.41
N LEU A 40 9.40 -14.20 7.21
CA LEU A 40 9.72 -15.00 6.01
C LEU A 40 11.23 -15.19 5.80
N LYS A 41 12.08 -14.90 6.79
CA LYS A 41 13.54 -15.10 6.67
C LYS A 41 13.88 -16.49 6.10
N GLY A 42 14.77 -16.50 5.11
CA GLY A 42 15.25 -17.70 4.41
C GLY A 42 14.31 -18.23 3.32
N ARG A 43 13.17 -17.56 3.09
CA ARG A 43 12.21 -17.94 2.02
C ARG A 43 12.37 -17.05 0.79
N LYS A 44 12.05 -17.60 -0.38
CA LYS A 44 11.83 -16.84 -1.61
C LYS A 44 10.41 -16.30 -1.65
N LEU A 45 10.20 -15.18 -2.35
CA LEU A 45 8.87 -14.63 -2.63
C LEU A 45 8.45 -15.03 -4.07
N ASP A 46 8.16 -16.30 -4.27
CA ASP A 46 7.96 -16.91 -5.59
C ASP A 46 6.50 -17.29 -5.90
N SER A 47 5.59 -17.18 -4.95
CA SER A 47 4.25 -17.74 -5.12
C SER A 47 3.10 -16.86 -4.61
N GLY A 48 3.38 -15.63 -4.20
CA GLY A 48 2.40 -14.70 -3.65
C GLY A 48 1.95 -13.65 -4.64
N THR A 49 1.40 -12.58 -4.10
CA THR A 49 0.95 -11.40 -4.85
C THR A 49 1.74 -10.19 -4.42
N PHE A 50 2.20 -9.42 -5.42
CA PHE A 50 2.95 -8.18 -5.24
C PHE A 50 2.06 -6.99 -5.56
N LEU A 51 2.21 -5.90 -4.79
CA LEU A 51 1.50 -4.63 -4.99
C LEU A 51 2.43 -3.44 -4.79
N SER A 52 2.08 -2.35 -5.44
CA SER A 52 2.55 -0.99 -5.16
C SER A 52 4.07 -0.89 -5.02
N PRO A 53 4.85 -1.27 -6.05
CA PRO A 53 6.29 -1.03 -6.03
C PRO A 53 6.58 0.46 -6.06
N GLU A 54 7.51 0.90 -5.21
CA GLU A 54 7.94 2.28 -5.07
C GLU A 54 9.46 2.36 -5.06
N LEU A 55 10.03 3.23 -5.89
CA LEU A 55 11.47 3.44 -6.00
C LEU A 55 11.91 4.60 -5.10
N SER A 56 13.02 4.44 -4.38
CA SER A 56 13.60 5.52 -3.58
C SER A 56 14.04 6.70 -4.44
N PHE A 57 14.14 7.91 -3.86
CA PHE A 57 14.52 9.13 -4.55
C PHE A 57 15.90 9.03 -5.25
N ASP A 58 16.80 8.22 -4.74
CA ASP A 58 18.13 7.98 -5.34
C ASP A 58 18.18 6.79 -6.31
N GLY A 59 17.04 6.11 -6.50
CA GLY A 59 16.90 4.98 -7.42
C GLY A 59 17.56 3.67 -6.95
N LYS A 60 17.99 3.57 -5.68
CA LYS A 60 18.78 2.42 -5.20
C LYS A 60 17.98 1.39 -4.43
N THR A 61 16.79 1.75 -3.96
CA THR A 61 15.98 0.90 -3.07
C THR A 61 14.56 0.83 -3.57
N ILE A 62 13.93 -0.33 -3.45
CA ILE A 62 12.54 -0.56 -3.85
C ILE A 62 11.77 -1.03 -2.62
N LEU A 63 10.63 -0.38 -2.37
CA LEU A 63 9.58 -0.84 -1.47
C LEU A 63 8.49 -1.53 -2.29
N PHE A 64 7.83 -2.51 -1.69
CA PHE A 64 6.64 -3.14 -2.27
C PHE A 64 5.84 -3.85 -1.18
N ALA A 65 4.57 -4.10 -1.44
CA ALA A 65 3.75 -4.96 -0.59
C ALA A 65 3.68 -6.38 -1.17
N TYR A 66 3.69 -7.38 -0.30
CA TYR A 66 3.59 -8.78 -0.67
C TYR A 66 2.73 -9.56 0.32
N THR A 67 1.95 -10.51 -0.21
CA THR A 67 1.20 -11.49 0.58
C THR A 67 1.41 -12.90 0.06
N GLN A 68 1.40 -13.87 0.97
CA GLN A 68 1.41 -15.30 0.64
C GLN A 68 0.01 -15.86 0.30
N ALA A 69 -1.02 -15.02 0.30
CA ALA A 69 -2.39 -15.44 0.05
C ALA A 69 -2.49 -16.28 -1.23
N LYS A 70 -3.02 -17.46 -1.08
CA LYS A 70 -3.27 -18.40 -2.19
C LYS A 70 -4.73 -18.31 -2.57
N ALA A 71 -5.00 -17.61 -3.66
CA ALA A 71 -6.26 -17.59 -4.40
C ALA A 71 -7.57 -17.44 -3.60
N TRP A 72 -8.37 -16.59 -4.13
CA TRP A 72 -9.79 -16.30 -3.97
C TRP A 72 -10.76 -17.48 -3.69
N ALA A 73 -10.40 -18.75 -3.96
CA ALA A 73 -11.32 -19.90 -3.95
C ALA A 73 -12.07 -20.17 -2.62
N LYS A 74 -11.60 -19.59 -1.51
CA LYS A 74 -12.29 -19.74 -0.21
C LYS A 74 -13.33 -18.66 0.07
N TYR A 75 -13.44 -17.64 -0.78
CA TYR A 75 -14.25 -16.46 -0.51
C TYR A 75 -15.70 -16.52 -1.01
N GLN A 76 -16.10 -17.62 -1.64
CA GLN A 76 -17.44 -17.75 -2.18
C GLN A 76 -18.51 -17.67 -1.06
N GLY A 77 -19.05 -16.48 -0.86
CA GLY A 77 -20.21 -16.24 -0.03
C GLY A 77 -19.98 -16.08 1.47
N LYS A 78 -18.75 -15.98 1.96
CA LYS A 78 -18.48 -15.74 3.39
C LYS A 78 -18.13 -14.26 3.66
N THR A 79 -18.78 -13.70 4.67
CA THR A 79 -18.55 -12.33 5.15
C THR A 79 -17.36 -12.19 6.11
N ALA A 80 -16.66 -13.28 6.41
CA ALA A 80 -15.55 -13.29 7.33
C ALA A 80 -14.22 -13.23 6.59
N TYR A 81 -13.43 -12.20 6.91
CA TYR A 81 -12.03 -12.10 6.51
C TYR A 81 -11.18 -12.98 7.41
N GLU A 82 -10.30 -13.77 6.84
CA GLU A 82 -9.24 -14.41 7.60
C GLU A 82 -8.09 -13.43 7.75
N TRP A 83 -8.01 -12.76 8.88
CA TRP A 83 -6.84 -11.98 9.26
C TRP A 83 -5.80 -12.89 9.88
N SER A 84 -4.79 -13.18 9.10
CA SER A 84 -3.62 -13.90 9.57
C SER A 84 -2.37 -13.34 8.93
N PRO A 85 -1.19 -13.50 9.53
CA PRO A 85 0.06 -13.05 8.94
C PRO A 85 0.33 -13.61 7.54
N GLU A 86 -0.19 -14.79 7.21
CA GLU A 86 -0.02 -15.43 5.90
C GLU A 86 -0.86 -14.81 4.80
N TYR A 87 -2.04 -14.27 5.15
CA TYR A 87 -3.00 -13.73 4.18
C TYR A 87 -3.02 -12.20 4.12
N SER A 88 -2.31 -11.54 5.04
CA SER A 88 -2.16 -10.09 5.03
C SER A 88 -1.01 -9.67 4.14
N TYR A 89 -1.15 -8.50 3.54
CA TYR A 89 -0.04 -7.83 2.87
C TYR A 89 0.93 -7.25 3.89
N HIS A 90 2.20 -7.40 3.62
CA HIS A 90 3.28 -6.78 4.39
C HIS A 90 4.22 -6.02 3.48
N ILE A 91 4.87 -5.00 4.02
CA ILE A 91 5.82 -4.19 3.28
C ILE A 91 7.20 -4.85 3.33
N PHE A 92 7.83 -4.92 2.18
CA PHE A 92 9.18 -5.40 1.95
C PHE A 92 10.03 -4.31 1.33
N ARG A 93 11.33 -4.45 1.50
CA ARG A 93 12.34 -3.60 0.90
C ARG A 93 13.44 -4.47 0.29
N CYS A 94 13.96 -4.06 -0.87
CA CYS A 94 15.18 -4.62 -1.46
C CYS A 94 15.98 -3.52 -2.14
N ASN A 95 17.24 -3.82 -2.48
CA ASN A 95 18.02 -2.99 -3.37
C ASN A 95 17.47 -3.07 -4.81
N ALA A 96 17.77 -2.06 -5.64
CA ALA A 96 17.33 -2.01 -7.04
C ALA A 96 17.93 -3.15 -7.91
N ASP A 97 18.92 -3.86 -7.42
CA ASP A 97 19.49 -5.07 -8.04
C ASP A 97 18.84 -6.38 -7.55
N GLY A 98 17.94 -6.30 -6.55
CA GLY A 98 17.24 -7.42 -5.94
C GLY A 98 17.90 -7.98 -4.67
N THR A 99 19.09 -7.52 -4.30
CA THR A 99 19.77 -7.93 -3.06
C THR A 99 19.17 -7.26 -1.82
N GLY A 100 19.56 -7.71 -0.63
CA GLY A 100 19.15 -7.07 0.63
C GLY A 100 17.64 -7.13 0.89
N LEU A 101 16.98 -8.20 0.46
CA LEU A 101 15.53 -8.37 0.61
C LEU A 101 15.14 -8.57 2.08
N VAL A 102 14.38 -7.63 2.64
CA VAL A 102 13.92 -7.68 4.03
C VAL A 102 12.41 -7.46 4.12
N GLN A 103 11.78 -8.12 5.08
CA GLN A 103 10.39 -7.84 5.48
C GLN A 103 10.41 -6.75 6.55
N LEU A 104 9.70 -5.64 6.33
CA LEU A 104 9.64 -4.49 7.23
C LEU A 104 8.46 -4.55 8.19
N THR A 105 7.28 -5.03 7.73
CA THR A 105 6.10 -5.14 8.57
C THR A 105 5.62 -6.58 8.68
N ASP A 106 4.88 -6.89 9.76
CA ASP A 106 4.30 -8.19 10.03
C ASP A 106 3.04 -8.07 10.89
N GLY A 107 2.37 -9.19 11.16
CA GLY A 107 1.14 -9.28 11.93
C GLY A 107 -0.06 -9.65 11.07
N SER A 108 -1.25 -9.58 11.65
CA SER A 108 -2.50 -9.95 10.97
C SER A 108 -3.22 -8.77 10.29
N TRP A 109 -2.55 -7.63 10.15
CA TRP A 109 -3.05 -6.44 9.48
C TRP A 109 -2.47 -6.31 8.08
N ASN A 110 -3.27 -5.85 7.12
CA ASN A 110 -2.76 -5.49 5.82
C ASN A 110 -1.99 -4.16 5.91
N ASP A 111 -0.77 -4.16 5.38
CA ASP A 111 0.08 -2.99 5.17
C ASP A 111 0.45 -2.94 3.69
N PHE A 112 0.14 -1.86 2.99
CA PHE A 112 0.33 -1.73 1.54
C PHE A 112 0.52 -0.26 1.11
N ASP A 113 0.71 -0.02 -0.19
CA ASP A 113 0.99 1.28 -0.77
C ASP A 113 2.11 2.04 -0.03
N PRO A 114 3.33 1.47 0.08
CA PRO A 114 4.43 2.17 0.71
C PRO A 114 4.94 3.32 -0.15
N CYS A 115 5.46 4.37 0.50
CA CYS A 115 6.02 5.54 -0.16
C CYS A 115 7.17 6.10 0.69
N PHE A 116 8.33 6.39 0.09
CA PHE A 116 9.44 7.04 0.77
C PHE A 116 9.11 8.49 1.11
N LEU A 117 9.42 8.93 2.32
CA LEU A 117 9.26 10.31 2.76
C LEU A 117 10.60 11.07 2.75
N PRO A 118 10.60 12.40 2.50
CA PRO A 118 11.82 13.21 2.51
C PRO A 118 12.57 13.22 3.85
N ASN A 119 11.86 12.93 4.95
CA ASN A 119 12.44 12.85 6.30
C ASN A 119 13.09 11.49 6.62
N GLY A 120 13.23 10.60 5.64
CA GLY A 120 13.81 9.27 5.79
C GLY A 120 12.88 8.21 6.37
N ARG A 121 11.60 8.53 6.58
CA ARG A 121 10.58 7.56 6.98
C ARG A 121 9.91 6.94 5.75
N ILE A 122 9.10 5.93 5.99
CA ILE A 122 8.25 5.29 4.98
C ILE A 122 6.80 5.54 5.39
N ALA A 123 6.01 6.20 4.53
CA ALA A 123 4.56 6.24 4.68
C ALA A 123 3.93 5.01 4.04
N PHE A 124 2.77 4.58 4.54
CA PHE A 124 2.03 3.44 4.00
C PHE A 124 0.59 3.45 4.48
N ILE A 125 -0.24 2.65 3.84
CA ILE A 125 -1.62 2.41 4.26
C ILE A 125 -1.69 1.16 5.13
N SER A 126 -2.42 1.22 6.23
CA SER A 126 -2.53 0.12 7.17
C SER A 126 -3.91 0.00 7.81
N GLU A 127 -4.29 -1.23 8.12
CA GLU A 127 -5.47 -1.57 8.93
C GLU A 127 -5.21 -1.43 10.45
N ARG A 128 -4.00 -1.06 10.86
CA ARG A 128 -3.58 -0.96 12.28
C ARG A 128 -4.37 0.08 13.09
N ARG A 129 -5.05 1.01 12.43
CA ARG A 129 -6.00 1.89 13.11
C ARG A 129 -7.04 1.10 13.89
N GLY A 130 -7.41 -0.06 13.40
CA GLY A 130 -8.52 -0.87 13.92
C GLY A 130 -9.89 -0.31 13.55
N GLY A 131 -10.92 -1.08 13.88
CA GLY A 131 -12.30 -0.77 13.57
C GLY A 131 -12.71 -1.14 12.14
N TYR A 132 -14.01 -1.02 11.89
CA TYR A 132 -14.63 -1.41 10.64
C TYR A 132 -15.25 -0.23 9.93
N LEU A 133 -15.28 -0.33 8.61
CA LEU A 133 -15.99 0.62 7.77
C LEU A 133 -17.48 0.61 8.12
N ARG A 134 -18.07 1.77 8.27
CA ARG A 134 -19.50 1.92 8.57
C ARG A 134 -20.41 1.81 7.36
N CYS A 135 -19.86 1.59 6.18
CA CYS A 135 -20.62 1.51 4.93
C CYS A 135 -20.45 0.16 4.25
N GLY A 136 -21.55 -0.46 3.88
CA GLY A 136 -21.57 -1.64 3.03
C GLY A 136 -21.10 -2.91 3.74
N ARG A 137 -19.97 -3.45 3.35
CA ARG A 137 -19.45 -4.73 3.86
C ARG A 137 -18.67 -4.54 5.15
N HIS A 138 -18.69 -5.55 5.98
CA HIS A 138 -17.86 -5.64 7.16
C HIS A 138 -16.38 -5.80 6.74
N CYS A 139 -15.66 -4.72 6.71
CA CYS A 139 -14.24 -4.70 6.39
C CYS A 139 -13.49 -3.71 7.27
N PRO A 140 -12.19 -3.97 7.55
CA PRO A 140 -11.38 -3.04 8.32
C PRO A 140 -11.20 -1.72 7.60
N VAL A 141 -11.02 -0.68 8.37
CA VAL A 141 -10.61 0.64 7.87
C VAL A 141 -9.09 0.65 7.75
N TYR A 142 -8.61 1.20 6.65
CA TYR A 142 -7.19 1.42 6.45
C TYR A 142 -6.88 2.89 6.19
N THR A 143 -5.85 3.38 6.87
CA THR A 143 -5.47 4.79 6.91
C THR A 143 -3.96 4.95 6.82
N LEU A 144 -3.53 6.20 6.66
CA LEU A 144 -2.11 6.58 6.62
C LEU A 144 -1.39 6.27 7.92
N HIS A 145 -0.25 5.63 7.78
CA HIS A 145 0.75 5.36 8.82
C HIS A 145 2.14 5.72 8.29
N SER A 146 3.11 5.83 9.19
CA SER A 146 4.52 5.83 8.81
C SER A 146 5.35 4.98 9.76
N MET A 147 6.52 4.59 9.31
CA MET A 147 7.50 3.83 10.08
C MET A 147 8.91 4.37 9.82
N ALA A 148 9.85 4.02 10.68
CA ALA A 148 11.27 4.20 10.40
C ALA A 148 11.69 3.32 9.20
N ASP A 149 12.81 3.63 8.56
CA ASP A 149 13.31 2.93 7.37
C ASP A 149 13.60 1.43 7.62
N ASP A 150 13.87 1.05 8.86
CA ASP A 150 14.09 -0.34 9.28
C ASP A 150 12.81 -1.13 9.62
N GLY A 151 11.63 -0.50 9.50
CA GLY A 151 10.33 -1.08 9.83
C GLY A 151 9.89 -0.85 11.28
N SER A 152 10.73 -0.23 12.12
CA SER A 152 10.40 0.10 13.50
C SER A 152 9.57 1.39 13.61
N ASP A 153 9.16 1.73 14.84
CA ASP A 153 8.47 2.98 15.16
C ASP A 153 7.28 3.28 14.24
N ILE A 154 6.37 2.32 14.13
CA ILE A 154 5.13 2.50 13.36
C ILE A 154 4.22 3.47 14.10
N ILE A 155 3.90 4.59 13.46
CA ILE A 155 2.99 5.61 13.98
C ILE A 155 1.83 5.86 13.02
N ARG A 156 0.66 6.17 13.57
CA ARG A 156 -0.51 6.55 12.80
C ARG A 156 -0.45 8.03 12.44
N LEU A 157 -0.55 8.35 11.16
CA LEU A 157 -0.57 9.73 10.64
C LEU A 157 -2.00 10.28 10.50
N SER A 158 -2.97 9.43 10.21
CA SER A 158 -4.35 9.84 10.01
C SER A 158 -5.30 9.22 11.03
N HIS A 159 -6.24 10.02 11.49
CA HIS A 159 -7.33 9.62 12.38
C HIS A 159 -8.67 9.46 11.64
N HIS A 160 -8.63 9.44 10.30
CA HIS A 160 -9.82 9.34 9.48
C HIS A 160 -10.60 8.04 9.73
N GLU A 161 -11.90 8.08 9.51
CA GLU A 161 -12.82 6.97 9.84
C GLU A 161 -13.14 6.05 8.66
N THR A 162 -12.80 6.44 7.44
CA THR A 162 -12.95 5.64 6.23
C THR A 162 -11.60 5.43 5.57
N HIS A 163 -11.60 4.94 4.33
CA HIS A 163 -10.38 4.53 3.67
C HIS A 163 -9.55 5.69 3.13
N GLU A 164 -8.25 5.49 3.16
CA GLU A 164 -7.24 6.29 2.48
C GLU A 164 -6.38 5.37 1.59
N TRP A 165 -5.85 5.89 0.47
CA TRP A 165 -5.09 5.11 -0.52
C TRP A 165 -3.98 5.91 -1.17
N HIS A 166 -3.02 5.18 -1.74
CA HIS A 166 -2.01 5.66 -2.68
C HIS A 166 -1.29 6.92 -2.19
N PRO A 167 -0.62 6.89 -1.03
CA PRO A 167 0.23 7.99 -0.61
C PRO A 167 1.38 8.18 -1.61
N SER A 168 1.71 9.43 -1.89
CA SER A 168 2.82 9.83 -2.74
C SER A 168 3.36 11.16 -2.24
N VAL A 169 4.59 11.51 -2.59
CA VAL A 169 5.21 12.76 -2.19
C VAL A 169 5.15 13.77 -3.34
N ALA A 170 4.54 14.92 -3.07
CA ALA A 170 4.52 16.04 -4.01
C ALA A 170 5.87 16.79 -4.04
N ASN A 171 6.09 17.62 -5.05
CA ASN A 171 7.35 18.37 -5.23
C ASN A 171 7.70 19.31 -4.07
N ASP A 172 6.71 19.75 -3.31
CA ASP A 172 6.87 20.58 -2.11
C ASP A 172 7.16 19.77 -0.84
N GLY A 173 7.24 18.44 -0.95
CA GLY A 173 7.48 17.52 0.16
C GLY A 173 6.23 17.14 0.95
N MET A 174 5.06 17.63 0.57
CA MET A 174 3.79 17.21 1.18
C MET A 174 3.43 15.80 0.78
N LEU A 175 2.80 15.07 1.68
CA LEU A 175 2.21 13.76 1.41
C LEU A 175 0.83 13.97 0.75
N VAL A 176 0.65 13.40 -0.43
CA VAL A 176 -0.59 13.45 -1.20
C VAL A 176 -1.21 12.06 -1.24
N TYR A 177 -2.51 11.95 -1.05
CA TYR A 177 -3.21 10.67 -0.99
C TYR A 177 -4.68 10.81 -1.39
N THR A 178 -5.31 9.71 -1.74
CA THR A 178 -6.75 9.66 -1.93
C THR A 178 -7.44 9.39 -0.60
N ARG A 179 -8.50 10.12 -0.30
CA ARG A 179 -9.33 9.92 0.88
C ARG A 179 -10.80 9.81 0.49
N TRP A 180 -11.48 8.85 1.08
CA TRP A 180 -12.92 8.70 0.98
C TRP A 180 -13.62 9.40 2.14
N ASP A 181 -14.41 10.42 1.84
CA ASP A 181 -15.25 11.10 2.83
C ASP A 181 -16.68 10.54 2.77
N TYR A 182 -17.03 9.71 3.75
CA TYR A 182 -18.36 9.13 3.87
C TYR A 182 -19.30 10.10 4.60
N ILE A 183 -19.91 10.99 3.87
CA ILE A 183 -20.76 12.06 4.36
C ILE A 183 -22.07 12.10 3.58
N ASP A 184 -23.15 12.62 4.21
CA ASP A 184 -24.52 12.61 3.67
C ASP A 184 -24.64 13.22 2.28
N ARG A 185 -23.80 14.17 1.95
CA ARG A 185 -23.85 14.92 0.70
C ARG A 185 -23.38 14.12 -0.52
N ASP A 186 -22.51 13.13 -0.34
CA ASP A 186 -21.97 12.34 -1.45
C ASP A 186 -21.28 11.05 -1.00
N THR A 187 -21.98 10.22 -0.29
CA THR A 187 -21.45 9.05 0.41
C THR A 187 -20.69 8.06 -0.47
N ASN A 188 -21.06 7.91 -1.74
CA ASN A 188 -20.51 6.86 -2.61
C ASN A 188 -19.32 7.32 -3.44
N ILE A 189 -19.12 8.60 -3.63
CA ILE A 189 -18.22 9.13 -4.67
C ILE A 189 -17.31 10.25 -4.16
N ALA A 190 -17.38 10.63 -2.91
CA ALA A 190 -16.48 11.60 -2.32
C ALA A 190 -15.09 11.01 -2.07
N HIS A 191 -14.41 10.62 -3.17
CA HIS A 191 -13.03 10.15 -3.19
C HIS A 191 -12.18 11.26 -3.80
N HIS A 192 -11.53 12.04 -2.95
CA HIS A 192 -10.78 13.21 -3.38
C HIS A 192 -9.30 13.11 -3.03
N MET A 193 -8.52 13.91 -3.72
CA MET A 193 -7.11 14.09 -3.41
C MET A 193 -6.97 15.02 -2.20
N TRP A 194 -6.22 14.54 -1.22
CA TRP A 194 -5.86 15.24 0.01
C TRP A 194 -4.35 15.36 0.12
N SER A 195 -3.90 16.31 0.89
CA SER A 195 -2.50 16.41 1.31
C SER A 195 -2.39 16.63 2.80
N CYS A 196 -1.25 16.27 3.36
CA CYS A 196 -0.84 16.60 4.72
C CYS A 196 0.68 16.74 4.79
N PHE A 197 1.20 17.28 5.88
CA PHE A 197 2.63 17.19 6.16
C PHE A 197 3.06 15.72 6.35
N PRO A 198 4.36 15.39 6.14
CA PRO A 198 4.87 14.01 6.32
C PRO A 198 4.64 13.42 7.72
N ASP A 199 4.33 14.23 8.72
CA ASP A 199 3.96 13.83 10.07
C ASP A 199 2.44 13.74 10.30
N GLY A 200 1.63 13.89 9.26
CA GLY A 200 0.17 13.78 9.29
C GLY A 200 -0.56 15.05 9.71
N ARG A 201 0.14 16.13 10.06
CA ARG A 201 -0.50 17.41 10.42
C ARG A 201 -1.12 18.10 9.21
N ASP A 202 -2.13 18.91 9.49
CA ASP A 202 -2.80 19.82 8.54
C ASP A 202 -3.33 19.12 7.29
N PRO A 203 -4.21 18.10 7.43
CA PRO A 203 -4.82 17.45 6.29
C PRO A 203 -5.74 18.40 5.55
N ARG A 204 -5.52 18.57 4.24
CA ARG A 204 -6.27 19.48 3.36
C ARG A 204 -6.70 18.79 2.07
N SER A 205 -7.89 19.09 1.57
CA SER A 205 -8.25 18.73 0.20
C SER A 205 -7.74 19.79 -0.79
N TYR A 206 -7.28 19.33 -1.95
CA TYR A 206 -6.86 20.24 -3.04
C TYR A 206 -8.03 20.92 -3.72
N HIS A 207 -9.21 20.32 -3.67
CA HIS A 207 -10.45 20.83 -4.25
C HIS A 207 -11.55 20.77 -3.21
N GLY A 208 -12.64 21.51 -3.44
CA GLY A 208 -13.84 21.39 -2.63
C GLY A 208 -14.29 19.93 -2.51
N ASN A 209 -14.67 19.51 -1.32
CA ASN A 209 -14.93 18.11 -0.98
C ASN A 209 -16.10 17.46 -1.74
N TYR A 210 -16.82 18.22 -2.57
CA TYR A 210 -17.94 17.70 -3.34
C TYR A 210 -18.04 18.32 -4.71
N PRO A 211 -18.41 17.55 -5.71
CA PRO A 211 -18.92 18.11 -6.93
C PRO A 211 -20.26 18.81 -6.63
N GLN A 212 -20.39 20.03 -7.11
CA GLN A 212 -21.63 20.82 -6.92
C GLN A 212 -22.86 20.20 -7.59
N ARG A 213 -22.65 19.36 -8.61
CA ARG A 213 -23.69 18.65 -9.35
C ARG A 213 -23.27 17.23 -9.68
N ARG A 214 -24.24 16.32 -9.68
CA ARG A 214 -24.02 14.91 -10.00
C ARG A 214 -23.46 14.69 -11.41
N GLU A 215 -23.87 15.54 -12.35
CA GLU A 215 -23.48 15.45 -13.76
C GLU A 215 -22.09 15.97 -14.09
N SER A 216 -21.45 16.71 -13.18
CA SER A 216 -20.15 17.36 -13.39
C SER A 216 -18.98 16.67 -12.70
N ARG A 217 -19.13 15.40 -12.32
CA ARG A 217 -18.10 14.66 -11.57
C ARG A 217 -17.01 14.14 -12.47
N PRO A 218 -15.76 14.51 -12.25
CA PRO A 218 -14.64 13.75 -12.81
C PRO A 218 -14.58 12.38 -12.08
N TRP A 219 -14.45 11.36 -12.84
CA TRP A 219 -14.21 9.98 -12.40
C TRP A 219 -12.74 9.73 -12.23
#